data_734797bea9b91ec4d4deb867ba9ef6ce
#
_entry.id   734797bea9b91ec4d4deb867ba9ef6ce
#
_cell.length_a   1.000
_cell.length_b   1.000
_cell.length_c   1.000
_cell.angle_alpha   90.00
_cell.angle_beta   90.00
_cell.angle_gamma   90.00
#
_symmetry.space_group_name_H-M   'P 1'
#
loop_
_entity.id
_entity.type
_entity.pdbx_description
1 polymer ?
#
loop_
_entity_poly.entity_id
_entity_poly.type
_entity_poly.pdbx_seq_one_letter_code
_entity_poly.pdbx_strand_id
1 'polypeptide(L)'
;MNIFAEIWSRVLRLFDRQEMDKTAQSRSRRHKEEYEQTERINFTAIFAEYLANRTISDSTMSVKDGSGNDSRRSIWIADGLKKIWIRNKTTVSQALGIGGKVLVPYVQDGRPYVDIIDQSRMVITAMRGDEITGATLMADMGSKDGKVYYRFADYRLEGNVHTIRNRATTDNGGEIELGILPEWENIPPEIVINGPEHILFGYLKCPKDSREDKQIMGVPITFGADDVIRDLHTCLADIRREFSLKKSFVGADDRLFDKNERLPEGGLFKRFRTTGLKGGDFWEVFDPAIRESSYLARFQQLCALLESTVGVSPGILTEPRTASATATEIKSANAATFSMVDSIRENIETAFNQTAYALDVLAEVYGATPAGAMGDWQIVWDWDTSMMESSTETFNQFSELESRGLILPERLVAWATGMSLQEAKEEVAAAKALQPSTVDVLLTEE
;
A
#
# COMPACT_ATOMS: atom_id res chain seq x y z
N MET A 1 14.64 21.94 21.29
CA MET A 1 13.82 20.76 21.56
C MET A 1 14.61 19.58 21.01
N ASN A 2 14.84 18.55 21.81
CA ASN A 2 15.82 17.51 21.45
C ASN A 2 15.18 16.56 20.42
N ILE A 3 15.54 16.71 19.14
CA ILE A 3 15.06 15.88 18.00
C ILE A 3 15.19 14.39 18.32
N PHE A 4 16.22 14.05 19.08
CA PHE A 4 16.48 12.71 19.59
C PHE A 4 15.31 12.18 20.46
N ALA A 5 14.81 13.02 21.38
CA ALA A 5 13.69 12.67 22.23
C ALA A 5 12.39 12.48 21.42
N GLU A 6 12.25 13.18 20.30
CA GLU A 6 11.08 13.06 19.43
C GLU A 6 11.10 11.79 18.59
N ILE A 7 12.25 11.44 17.98
CA ILE A 7 12.44 10.15 17.29
C ILE A 7 12.25 9.01 18.28
N TRP A 8 12.91 9.10 19.44
CA TRP A 8 12.83 8.08 20.49
C TRP A 8 11.43 7.93 21.04
N SER A 9 10.70 9.03 21.24
CA SER A 9 9.29 8.98 21.65
C SER A 9 8.36 8.38 20.58
N ARG A 10 8.70 8.52 19.29
CA ARG A 10 7.94 7.86 18.21
C ARG A 10 8.27 6.38 18.11
N VAL A 11 9.55 6.02 18.21
CA VAL A 11 10.00 4.61 18.26
C VAL A 11 9.43 3.92 19.52
N LEU A 12 9.52 4.55 20.69
CA LEU A 12 8.92 4.04 21.93
C LEU A 12 7.40 3.94 21.84
N ARG A 13 6.68 4.88 21.20
CA ARG A 13 5.23 4.76 20.98
C ARG A 13 4.85 3.59 20.08
N LEU A 14 5.72 3.15 19.19
CA LEU A 14 5.50 1.91 18.40
C LEU A 14 5.66 0.67 19.29
N PHE A 15 6.60 0.69 20.24
CA PHE A 15 6.76 -0.36 21.26
C PHE A 15 5.72 -0.26 22.38
N ASP A 16 5.37 0.95 22.83
CA ASP A 16 4.35 1.22 23.85
C ASP A 16 2.93 0.89 23.38
N ARG A 17 2.63 0.86 22.07
CA ARG A 17 1.36 0.28 21.60
C ARG A 17 1.20 -1.18 22.03
N GLN A 18 2.29 -1.92 22.16
CA GLN A 18 2.26 -3.27 22.76
C GLN A 18 2.15 -3.25 24.29
N GLU A 19 2.64 -2.21 24.98
CA GLU A 19 2.53 -2.08 26.44
C GLU A 19 1.28 -1.34 26.91
N MET A 20 0.76 -0.36 26.16
CA MET A 20 -0.54 0.26 26.46
C MET A 20 -1.70 -0.74 26.36
N ASP A 21 -1.61 -1.73 25.50
CA ASP A 21 -2.52 -2.88 25.53
C ASP A 21 -2.42 -3.65 26.87
N LYS A 22 -1.29 -3.69 27.53
CA LYS A 22 -1.12 -4.33 28.84
C LYS A 22 -1.70 -3.49 30.01
N THR A 23 -1.67 -2.16 29.94
CA THR A 23 -2.16 -1.27 31.01
C THR A 23 -3.67 -0.99 30.93
N ALA A 24 -4.26 -1.00 29.74
CA ALA A 24 -5.71 -1.07 29.55
C ALA A 24 -6.30 -2.38 30.12
N GLN A 25 -5.44 -3.36 30.40
CA GLN A 25 -5.76 -4.69 30.88
C GLN A 25 -6.28 -4.76 32.33
N SER A 26 -6.16 -3.74 33.15
CA SER A 26 -6.53 -3.83 34.56
C SER A 26 -8.02 -3.60 34.88
N ARG A 27 -8.84 -3.19 33.90
CA ARG A 27 -10.25 -2.77 34.19
C ARG A 27 -11.36 -3.74 33.85
N SER A 28 -11.13 -4.86 33.18
CA SER A 28 -12.21 -5.85 32.93
C SER A 28 -11.69 -7.24 32.53
N ARG A 29 -11.17 -8.00 33.47
CA ARG A 29 -10.65 -9.36 33.24
C ARG A 29 -11.62 -10.32 32.55
N ARG A 30 -12.94 -10.20 32.74
CA ARG A 30 -13.94 -11.11 32.12
C ARG A 30 -14.35 -10.77 30.69
N HIS A 31 -14.33 -9.49 30.31
CA HIS A 31 -14.57 -9.10 28.91
C HIS A 31 -13.31 -9.24 28.02
N LYS A 32 -12.16 -9.36 28.65
CA LYS A 32 -10.86 -9.35 27.99
C LYS A 32 -10.48 -10.67 27.37
N GLU A 33 -10.72 -11.79 28.06
CA GLU A 33 -10.36 -13.12 27.58
C GLU A 33 -11.15 -13.51 26.29
N GLU A 34 -12.39 -13.05 26.13
CA GLU A 34 -13.18 -13.24 24.91
C GLU A 34 -12.71 -12.33 23.76
N TYR A 35 -12.18 -11.15 24.05
CA TYR A 35 -11.69 -10.19 23.07
C TYR A 35 -10.28 -10.54 22.54
N GLU A 36 -9.44 -11.16 23.36
CA GLU A 36 -8.06 -11.55 23.01
C GLU A 36 -7.99 -12.77 22.08
N GLN A 37 -9.02 -13.60 22.04
CA GLN A 37 -9.09 -14.77 21.13
C GLN A 37 -9.64 -14.44 19.73
N THR A 38 -10.04 -13.21 19.46
CA THR A 38 -10.54 -12.84 18.15
C THR A 38 -9.38 -12.35 17.31
N GLU A 39 -8.93 -13.14 16.33
CA GLU A 39 -7.99 -12.69 15.31
C GLU A 39 -8.53 -11.39 14.68
N ARG A 40 -7.77 -10.32 14.83
CA ARG A 40 -8.14 -9.01 14.29
C ARG A 40 -7.83 -8.99 12.80
N ILE A 41 -8.83 -8.74 11.99
CA ILE A 41 -8.65 -8.52 10.54
C ILE A 41 -7.88 -7.21 10.35
N ASN A 42 -6.80 -7.27 9.59
CA ASN A 42 -6.05 -6.06 9.25
C ASN A 42 -6.66 -5.38 8.01
N PHE A 43 -7.68 -4.54 8.24
CA PHE A 43 -8.34 -3.81 7.16
C PHE A 43 -7.39 -2.88 6.41
N THR A 44 -6.42 -2.29 7.10
CA THR A 44 -5.39 -1.46 6.45
C THR A 44 -4.59 -2.25 5.42
N ALA A 45 -4.19 -3.47 5.75
CA ALA A 45 -3.47 -4.33 4.80
C ALA A 45 -4.35 -4.68 3.59
N ILE A 46 -5.63 -4.99 3.79
CA ILE A 46 -6.56 -5.31 2.69
C ILE A 46 -6.62 -4.15 1.69
N PHE A 47 -6.86 -2.91 2.16
CA PHE A 47 -6.91 -1.75 1.26
C PHE A 47 -5.56 -1.43 0.63
N ALA A 48 -4.47 -1.51 1.40
CA ALA A 48 -3.13 -1.24 0.92
C ALA A 48 -2.70 -2.24 -0.17
N GLU A 49 -2.96 -3.52 0.02
CA GLU A 49 -2.67 -4.56 -0.97
C GLU A 49 -3.55 -4.43 -2.21
N TYR A 50 -4.85 -4.18 -2.02
CA TYR A 50 -5.77 -3.97 -3.13
C TYR A 50 -5.32 -2.80 -4.02
N LEU A 51 -5.05 -1.64 -3.41
CA LEU A 51 -4.63 -0.43 -4.14
C LEU A 51 -3.26 -0.61 -4.78
N ALA A 52 -2.28 -1.21 -4.08
CA ALA A 52 -0.96 -1.48 -4.66
C ALA A 52 -1.04 -2.40 -5.87
N ASN A 53 -1.85 -3.47 -5.80
CA ASN A 53 -2.06 -4.37 -6.92
C ASN A 53 -2.71 -3.66 -8.11
N ARG A 54 -3.72 -2.81 -7.84
CA ARG A 54 -4.39 -2.02 -8.89
C ARG A 54 -3.49 -0.96 -9.53
N THR A 55 -2.61 -0.35 -8.73
CA THR A 55 -1.68 0.68 -9.21
C THR A 55 -0.62 0.11 -10.15
N ILE A 56 -0.11 -1.08 -9.86
CA ILE A 56 1.12 -1.62 -10.47
C ILE A 56 0.84 -2.79 -11.42
N SER A 57 -0.43 -3.25 -11.55
CA SER A 57 -0.75 -4.36 -12.46
C SER A 57 -0.22 -4.08 -13.86
N ASP A 58 0.53 -5.02 -14.42
CA ASP A 58 1.09 -5.01 -15.79
C ASP A 58 1.80 -3.73 -16.24
N SER A 59 2.13 -2.84 -15.28
CA SER A 59 2.85 -1.60 -15.54
C SER A 59 4.34 -1.83 -15.66
N THR A 60 5.00 -1.08 -16.52
CA THR A 60 6.46 -1.13 -16.70
C THR A 60 7.13 0.23 -16.47
N MET A 61 8.41 0.18 -16.11
CA MET A 61 9.24 1.36 -15.90
C MET A 61 10.57 1.17 -16.63
N SER A 62 10.99 2.17 -17.38
CA SER A 62 12.30 2.20 -18.01
C SER A 62 12.94 3.59 -17.84
N VAL A 63 14.28 3.63 -17.88
CA VAL A 63 15.02 4.90 -17.83
C VAL A 63 15.70 5.08 -19.19
N LYS A 64 15.49 6.23 -19.81
CA LYS A 64 16.03 6.60 -21.11
C LYS A 64 16.83 7.89 -21.01
N ASP A 65 17.64 8.21 -22.01
CA ASP A 65 18.24 9.55 -22.14
C ASP A 65 17.21 10.57 -22.66
N GLY A 66 17.59 11.83 -22.73
CA GLY A 66 16.72 12.91 -23.24
C GLY A 66 16.27 12.74 -24.69
N SER A 67 16.90 11.83 -25.46
CA SER A 67 16.52 11.47 -26.83
C SER A 67 15.66 10.23 -26.92
N GLY A 68 15.33 9.60 -25.78
CA GLY A 68 14.51 8.39 -25.71
C GLY A 68 15.28 7.08 -25.95
N ASN A 69 16.61 7.12 -25.96
CA ASN A 69 17.46 5.95 -26.19
C ASN A 69 18.07 5.43 -24.89
N ASP A 70 18.67 4.24 -24.98
CA ASP A 70 19.46 3.68 -23.88
C ASP A 70 20.87 4.26 -23.90
N SER A 71 21.20 5.08 -22.91
CA SER A 71 22.57 5.55 -22.66
C SER A 71 23.22 4.74 -21.54
N ARG A 72 24.55 4.80 -21.40
CA ARG A 72 25.23 4.15 -20.28
C ARG A 72 24.77 4.72 -18.94
N ARG A 73 24.44 6.01 -18.89
CA ARG A 73 23.96 6.70 -17.69
C ARG A 73 22.54 6.26 -17.35
N SER A 74 21.63 6.24 -18.31
CA SER A 74 20.26 5.77 -18.11
C SER A 74 20.21 4.29 -17.67
N ILE A 75 21.04 3.43 -18.26
CA ILE A 75 21.17 2.02 -17.86
C ILE A 75 21.68 1.88 -16.41
N TRP A 76 22.67 2.68 -16.00
CA TRP A 76 23.21 2.64 -14.65
C TRP A 76 22.16 3.09 -13.61
N ILE A 77 21.44 4.17 -13.87
CA ILE A 77 20.32 4.61 -13.01
C ILE A 77 19.21 3.55 -12.98
N ALA A 78 18.87 2.98 -14.14
CA ALA A 78 17.89 1.91 -14.26
C ALA A 78 18.25 0.69 -13.40
N ASP A 79 19.54 0.31 -13.30
CA ASP A 79 19.99 -0.83 -12.48
C ASP A 79 19.71 -0.58 -10.98
N GLY A 80 19.87 0.65 -10.51
CA GLY A 80 19.51 1.03 -9.14
C GLY A 80 18.00 0.96 -8.89
N LEU A 81 17.21 1.56 -9.78
CA LEU A 81 15.75 1.62 -9.64
C LEU A 81 15.08 0.26 -9.87
N LYS A 82 15.59 -0.59 -10.76
CA LYS A 82 15.06 -1.91 -11.04
C LYS A 82 14.96 -2.80 -9.82
N LYS A 83 15.92 -2.70 -8.90
CA LYS A 83 15.93 -3.46 -7.66
C LYS A 83 14.76 -3.11 -6.73
N ILE A 84 14.34 -1.83 -6.74
CA ILE A 84 13.12 -1.38 -6.03
C ILE A 84 11.89 -1.84 -6.82
N TRP A 85 11.91 -1.67 -8.15
CA TRP A 85 10.78 -1.99 -9.01
C TRP A 85 10.37 -3.47 -8.95
N ILE A 86 11.31 -4.39 -8.80
CA ILE A 86 11.01 -5.82 -8.59
C ILE A 86 10.18 -6.06 -7.33
N ARG A 87 10.29 -5.21 -6.30
CA ARG A 87 9.54 -5.28 -5.04
C ARG A 87 8.42 -4.25 -4.95
N ASN A 88 8.05 -3.64 -6.06
CA ASN A 88 7.13 -2.49 -6.11
C ASN A 88 5.80 -2.73 -5.37
N LYS A 89 5.10 -3.84 -5.63
CA LYS A 89 3.82 -4.17 -5.00
C LYS A 89 3.92 -4.19 -3.47
N THR A 90 4.94 -4.87 -2.93
CA THR A 90 5.18 -4.92 -1.49
C THR A 90 5.57 -3.56 -0.92
N THR A 91 6.45 -2.82 -1.62
CA THR A 91 6.90 -1.50 -1.18
C THR A 91 5.75 -0.50 -1.15
N VAL A 92 4.93 -0.46 -2.21
CA VAL A 92 3.76 0.43 -2.28
C VAL A 92 2.70 0.03 -1.27
N SER A 93 2.37 -1.26 -1.13
CA SER A 93 1.43 -1.73 -0.12
C SER A 93 1.87 -1.33 1.29
N GLN A 94 3.14 -1.53 1.63
CA GLN A 94 3.68 -1.11 2.92
C GLN A 94 3.67 0.41 3.09
N ALA A 95 4.00 1.19 2.04
CA ALA A 95 3.92 2.65 2.09
C ALA A 95 2.49 3.13 2.39
N LEU A 96 1.49 2.55 1.72
CA LEU A 96 0.08 2.85 1.98
C LEU A 96 -0.36 2.45 3.39
N GLY A 97 0.17 1.33 3.91
CA GLY A 97 -0.17 0.82 5.24
C GLY A 97 0.39 1.65 6.39
N ILE A 98 1.59 2.23 6.25
CA ILE A 98 2.29 2.96 7.31
C ILE A 98 2.39 4.47 7.07
N GLY A 99 2.00 4.96 5.89
CA GLY A 99 2.02 6.36 5.49
C GLY A 99 3.12 6.73 4.51
N GLY A 100 4.20 5.95 4.39
CA GLY A 100 5.26 6.19 3.40
C GLY A 100 6.52 5.35 3.60
N LYS A 101 7.38 5.41 2.58
CA LYS A 101 8.72 4.80 2.55
C LYS A 101 9.73 5.82 2.07
N VAL A 102 10.94 5.73 2.58
CA VAL A 102 12.08 6.54 2.14
C VAL A 102 13.02 5.65 1.31
N LEU A 103 13.36 6.10 0.12
CA LEU A 103 14.24 5.43 -0.82
C LEU A 103 15.62 6.09 -0.74
N VAL A 104 16.57 5.43 -0.12
CA VAL A 104 17.91 5.97 0.16
C VAL A 104 18.92 5.35 -0.80
N PRO A 105 19.33 6.07 -1.86
CA PRO A 105 20.31 5.58 -2.80
C PRO A 105 21.73 5.64 -2.21
N TYR A 106 22.55 4.67 -2.59
CA TYR A 106 23.98 4.64 -2.31
C TYR A 106 24.75 3.90 -3.41
N VAL A 107 26.06 4.12 -3.45
CA VAL A 107 26.95 3.46 -4.40
C VAL A 107 27.90 2.56 -3.64
N GLN A 108 28.00 1.30 -4.06
CA GLN A 108 28.93 0.33 -3.53
C GLN A 108 29.61 -0.40 -4.68
N ASP A 109 30.93 -0.45 -4.67
CA ASP A 109 31.75 -1.07 -5.72
C ASP A 109 31.40 -0.58 -7.15
N GLY A 110 31.12 0.73 -7.29
CA GLY A 110 30.74 1.38 -8.54
C GLY A 110 29.33 1.01 -9.05
N ARG A 111 28.52 0.32 -8.25
CA ARG A 111 27.15 -0.06 -8.59
C ARG A 111 26.12 0.69 -7.76
N PRO A 112 24.97 1.02 -8.36
CA PRO A 112 23.90 1.70 -7.65
C PRO A 112 23.07 0.72 -6.81
N TYR A 113 22.73 1.14 -5.61
CA TYR A 113 21.81 0.45 -4.71
C TYR A 113 20.84 1.44 -4.10
N VAL A 114 19.71 0.95 -3.61
CA VAL A 114 18.73 1.76 -2.90
C VAL A 114 18.19 0.97 -1.72
N ASP A 115 18.33 1.50 -0.54
CA ASP A 115 17.69 1.00 0.67
C ASP A 115 16.29 1.56 0.82
N ILE A 116 15.38 0.72 1.31
CA ILE A 116 13.98 1.09 1.54
C ILE A 116 13.75 1.16 3.05
N ILE A 117 13.55 2.37 3.57
CA ILE A 117 13.38 2.63 5.00
C ILE A 117 11.93 3.01 5.28
N ASP A 118 11.37 2.52 6.39
CA ASP A 118 10.04 2.90 6.83
C ASP A 118 10.00 4.38 7.23
N GLN A 119 8.94 5.09 6.86
CA GLN A 119 8.72 6.48 7.25
C GLN A 119 8.80 6.69 8.77
N SER A 120 8.43 5.70 9.58
CA SER A 120 8.55 5.76 11.04
C SER A 120 9.98 5.99 11.54
N ARG A 121 10.97 5.68 10.71
CA ARG A 121 12.41 5.89 10.98
C ARG A 121 12.92 7.22 10.45
N MET A 122 12.05 8.12 9.96
CA MET A 122 12.41 9.44 9.45
C MET A 122 11.77 10.54 10.31
N VAL A 123 12.52 11.60 10.53
CA VAL A 123 12.03 12.89 11.05
C VAL A 123 12.47 13.99 10.11
N ILE A 124 11.50 14.73 9.58
CA ILE A 124 11.77 15.92 8.76
C ILE A 124 12.20 17.05 9.69
N THR A 125 13.37 17.62 9.43
CA THR A 125 13.98 18.67 10.27
C THR A 125 13.93 20.06 9.64
N ALA A 126 13.85 20.12 8.31
CA ALA A 126 13.75 21.39 7.57
C ALA A 126 12.97 21.20 6.26
N MET A 127 12.30 22.29 5.85
CA MET A 127 11.52 22.38 4.61
C MET A 127 11.74 23.74 3.94
N ARG A 128 11.60 23.75 2.61
CA ARG A 128 11.54 24.94 1.79
C ARG A 128 10.29 24.83 0.90
N GLY A 129 9.19 25.50 1.27
CA GLY A 129 7.89 25.24 0.66
C GLY A 129 7.46 23.81 0.94
N ASP A 130 7.14 23.06 -0.11
CA ASP A 130 6.73 21.64 -0.04
C ASP A 130 7.91 20.68 -0.17
N GLU A 131 9.12 21.18 -0.34
CA GLU A 131 10.33 20.41 -0.52
C GLU A 131 11.03 20.14 0.81
N ILE A 132 11.40 18.88 1.06
CA ILE A 132 12.20 18.49 2.22
C ILE A 132 13.64 18.92 1.98
N THR A 133 14.18 19.79 2.86
CA THR A 133 15.58 20.23 2.83
C THR A 133 16.40 19.70 3.98
N GLY A 134 15.77 19.06 4.96
CA GLY A 134 16.45 18.41 6.07
C GLY A 134 15.64 17.25 6.63
N ALA A 135 16.32 16.15 6.90
CA ALA A 135 15.72 14.98 7.53
C ALA A 135 16.78 14.20 8.31
N THR A 136 16.37 13.60 9.42
CA THR A 136 17.14 12.59 10.16
C THR A 136 16.53 11.21 9.91
N LEU A 137 17.35 10.29 9.43
CA LEU A 137 16.97 8.90 9.19
C LEU A 137 17.64 7.99 10.21
N MET A 138 16.90 7.07 10.85
CA MET A 138 17.49 5.91 11.51
C MET A 138 17.86 4.90 10.42
N ALA A 139 19.09 5.03 9.93
CA ALA A 139 19.55 4.33 8.74
C ALA A 139 19.80 2.84 8.99
N ASP A 140 20.32 2.48 10.18
CA ASP A 140 20.67 1.12 10.50
C ASP A 140 20.59 0.84 11.99
N MET A 141 20.54 -0.45 12.35
CA MET A 141 20.51 -0.95 13.71
C MET A 141 21.31 -2.24 13.80
N GLY A 142 22.22 -2.33 14.76
CA GLY A 142 23.02 -3.52 14.98
C GLY A 142 23.16 -3.86 16.46
N SER A 143 23.70 -5.04 16.76
CA SER A 143 23.93 -5.46 18.14
C SER A 143 25.34 -6.00 18.34
N LYS A 144 25.96 -5.67 19.49
CA LYS A 144 27.25 -6.20 19.91
C LYS A 144 27.25 -6.38 21.43
N ASP A 145 27.72 -7.52 21.91
CA ASP A 145 27.78 -7.85 23.34
C ASP A 145 26.44 -7.69 24.08
N GLY A 146 25.32 -8.05 23.42
CA GLY A 146 23.97 -7.96 23.98
C GLY A 146 23.40 -6.54 24.09
N LYS A 147 24.11 -5.52 23.55
CA LYS A 147 23.66 -4.13 23.47
C LYS A 147 23.25 -3.81 22.03
N VAL A 148 22.19 -3.02 21.91
CA VAL A 148 21.69 -2.53 20.62
C VAL A 148 22.24 -1.14 20.34
N TYR A 149 22.65 -0.91 19.12
CA TYR A 149 23.22 0.34 18.61
C TYR A 149 22.42 0.80 17.40
N TYR A 150 22.27 2.12 17.26
CA TYR A 150 21.51 2.74 16.19
C TYR A 150 22.39 3.70 15.42
N ARG A 151 22.36 3.65 14.10
CA ARG A 151 23.02 4.62 13.24
C ARG A 151 21.99 5.58 12.66
N PHE A 152 22.22 6.87 12.84
CA PHE A 152 21.44 7.95 12.26
C PHE A 152 22.23 8.66 11.16
N ALA A 153 21.53 9.01 10.11
CA ALA A 153 22.04 9.85 9.04
C ALA A 153 21.21 11.14 9.00
N ASP A 154 21.86 12.28 9.28
CA ASP A 154 21.24 13.59 9.21
C ASP A 154 21.53 14.18 7.83
N TYR A 155 20.50 14.33 7.02
CA TYR A 155 20.53 14.95 5.70
C TYR A 155 20.17 16.40 5.82
N ARG A 156 20.97 17.28 5.21
CA ARG A 156 20.74 18.73 5.22
C ARG A 156 21.16 19.36 3.90
N LEU A 157 20.26 20.09 3.29
CA LEU A 157 20.49 20.88 2.08
C LEU A 157 20.41 22.35 2.41
N GLU A 158 21.53 23.08 2.29
CA GLU A 158 21.62 24.52 2.46
C GLU A 158 22.14 25.19 1.17
N GLY A 159 21.26 25.87 0.47
CA GLY A 159 21.56 26.32 -0.89
C GLY A 159 21.84 25.13 -1.80
N ASN A 160 23.05 25.05 -2.36
CA ASN A 160 23.49 23.93 -3.21
C ASN A 160 24.57 23.09 -2.50
N VAL A 161 24.58 23.08 -1.18
CA VAL A 161 25.47 22.24 -0.38
C VAL A 161 24.64 21.21 0.36
N HIS A 162 24.87 19.95 0.06
CA HIS A 162 24.20 18.83 0.72
C HIS A 162 25.18 18.19 1.70
N THR A 163 24.81 18.12 2.98
CA THR A 163 25.58 17.48 4.04
C THR A 163 24.87 16.25 4.58
N ILE A 164 25.59 15.14 4.68
CA ILE A 164 25.12 13.92 5.33
C ILE A 164 26.02 13.68 6.54
N ARG A 165 25.48 13.78 7.75
CA ARG A 165 26.21 13.52 8.99
C ARG A 165 25.76 12.19 9.58
N ASN A 166 26.68 11.24 9.72
CA ASN A 166 26.43 9.94 10.34
C ASN A 166 26.77 9.99 11.82
N ARG A 167 25.89 9.44 12.65
CA ARG A 167 26.07 9.33 14.12
C ARG A 167 25.65 7.94 14.59
N ALA A 168 26.37 7.39 15.56
CA ALA A 168 25.96 6.17 16.23
C ALA A 168 25.54 6.47 17.68
N THR A 169 24.53 5.75 18.19
CA THR A 169 24.02 5.93 19.55
C THR A 169 23.65 4.60 20.18
N THR A 170 23.63 4.59 21.51
CA THR A 170 23.05 3.51 22.29
C THR A 170 21.54 3.66 22.43
N ASP A 171 20.86 2.65 22.97
CA ASP A 171 19.45 2.66 23.36
C ASP A 171 19.10 3.80 24.33
N ASN A 172 20.04 4.23 25.17
CA ASN A 172 19.90 5.35 26.10
C ASN A 172 20.16 6.73 25.45
N GLY A 173 20.42 6.78 24.12
CA GLY A 173 20.66 8.02 23.38
C GLY A 173 22.06 8.60 23.55
N GLY A 174 22.99 7.90 24.20
CA GLY A 174 24.40 8.30 24.29
C GLY A 174 25.08 8.18 22.93
N GLU A 175 25.72 9.26 22.44
CA GLU A 175 26.49 9.26 21.20
C GLU A 175 27.77 8.45 21.38
N ILE A 176 28.12 7.63 20.41
CA ILE A 176 29.29 6.72 20.41
C ILE A 176 29.99 6.80 19.05
N GLU A 177 31.19 6.24 18.96
CA GLU A 177 31.94 6.17 17.70
C GLU A 177 31.27 5.21 16.71
N LEU A 178 31.27 5.57 15.41
CA LEU A 178 30.73 4.76 14.33
C LEU A 178 31.39 3.39 14.24
N GLY A 179 32.70 3.28 14.51
CA GLY A 179 33.47 2.03 14.49
C GLY A 179 33.10 0.99 15.56
N ILE A 180 32.07 1.23 16.38
CA ILE A 180 31.60 0.25 17.37
C ILE A 180 31.17 -1.08 16.73
N LEU A 181 30.59 -1.01 15.53
CA LEU A 181 30.23 -2.16 14.70
C LEU A 181 31.13 -2.19 13.46
N PRO A 182 31.67 -3.37 13.07
CA PRO A 182 32.51 -3.49 11.88
C PRO A 182 31.85 -3.00 10.59
N GLU A 183 30.53 -3.17 10.50
CA GLU A 183 29.74 -2.74 9.33
C GLU A 183 29.71 -1.21 9.17
N TRP A 184 29.95 -0.46 10.24
CA TRP A 184 29.93 1.01 10.23
C TRP A 184 31.30 1.65 10.23
N GLU A 185 32.37 0.86 10.38
CA GLU A 185 33.77 1.35 10.51
C GLU A 185 34.20 2.22 9.32
N ASN A 186 33.77 1.84 8.11
CA ASN A 186 34.12 2.54 6.87
C ASN A 186 33.13 3.65 6.48
N ILE A 187 32.12 3.94 7.31
CA ILE A 187 31.15 4.98 7.04
C ILE A 187 31.75 6.33 7.50
N PRO A 188 31.93 7.31 6.60
CA PRO A 188 32.47 8.61 6.98
C PRO A 188 31.51 9.34 7.93
N PRO A 189 32.01 9.99 8.98
CA PRO A 189 31.17 10.76 9.91
C PRO A 189 30.41 11.89 9.23
N GLU A 190 31.00 12.49 8.20
CA GLU A 190 30.38 13.58 7.44
C GLU A 190 30.75 13.47 5.97
N ILE A 191 29.76 13.69 5.11
CA ILE A 191 29.91 13.75 3.65
C ILE A 191 29.33 15.10 3.21
N VAL A 192 30.12 15.90 2.52
CA VAL A 192 29.71 17.19 1.97
C VAL A 192 29.73 17.09 0.44
N ILE A 193 28.61 17.38 -0.20
CA ILE A 193 28.43 17.32 -1.64
C ILE A 193 28.01 18.70 -2.11
N ASN A 194 28.78 19.30 -3.02
CA ASN A 194 28.47 20.59 -3.62
C ASN A 194 27.74 20.39 -4.94
N GLY A 195 26.73 21.22 -5.19
CA GLY A 195 26.00 21.23 -6.46
C GLY A 195 24.57 20.71 -6.41
N PRO A 196 24.16 19.79 -5.49
CA PRO A 196 22.78 19.34 -5.45
C PRO A 196 21.77 20.46 -5.18
N GLU A 197 20.69 20.46 -5.92
CA GLU A 197 19.55 21.37 -5.75
C GLU A 197 18.45 20.76 -4.87
N HIS A 198 18.42 19.42 -4.77
CA HIS A 198 17.44 18.66 -4.02
C HIS A 198 18.12 17.72 -3.00
N ILE A 199 17.36 17.30 -1.99
CA ILE A 199 17.82 16.31 -1.01
C ILE A 199 18.08 14.95 -1.68
N LEU A 200 19.09 14.21 -1.21
CA LEU A 200 19.57 13.01 -1.88
C LEU A 200 18.88 11.72 -1.38
N PHE A 201 17.56 11.72 -1.32
CA PHE A 201 16.73 10.54 -1.15
C PHE A 201 15.35 10.76 -1.80
N GLY A 202 14.65 9.66 -2.13
CA GLY A 202 13.27 9.72 -2.58
C GLY A 202 12.31 9.46 -1.42
N TYR A 203 11.12 10.07 -1.47
CA TYR A 203 10.09 9.84 -0.47
C TYR A 203 8.77 9.43 -1.12
N LEU A 204 8.44 8.13 -0.99
CA LEU A 204 7.18 7.57 -1.43
C LEU A 204 6.12 7.80 -0.35
N LYS A 205 5.35 8.86 -0.52
CA LYS A 205 4.30 9.28 0.41
C LYS A 205 2.96 8.60 0.07
N CYS A 206 2.20 8.15 1.08
CA CYS A 206 0.80 7.79 0.88
C CYS A 206 0.00 9.07 0.52
N PRO A 207 -0.89 9.05 -0.49
CA PRO A 207 -1.63 10.23 -0.93
C PRO A 207 -2.72 10.69 0.05
N LYS A 208 -2.92 9.97 1.15
CA LYS A 208 -3.88 10.34 2.18
C LYS A 208 -3.41 11.57 2.96
N ASP A 209 -4.30 12.55 3.10
CA ASP A 209 -4.06 13.76 3.88
C ASP A 209 -4.53 13.57 5.33
N SER A 210 -3.69 14.01 6.29
CA SER A 210 -4.03 14.00 7.72
C SER A 210 -5.03 15.08 8.12
N ARG A 211 -5.22 16.10 7.27
CA ARG A 211 -5.99 17.31 7.57
C ARG A 211 -5.51 18.09 8.80
N GLU A 212 -4.32 17.80 9.28
CA GLU A 212 -3.66 18.55 10.34
C GLU A 212 -2.71 19.57 9.72
N ASP A 213 -2.77 20.80 10.22
CA ASP A 213 -1.88 21.88 9.77
C ASP A 213 -0.41 21.47 9.94
N LYS A 214 0.39 21.65 8.88
CA LYS A 214 1.84 21.39 8.84
C LYS A 214 2.27 19.92 8.94
N GLN A 215 1.37 18.95 8.81
CA GLN A 215 1.79 17.56 8.73
C GLN A 215 2.23 17.21 7.31
N ILE A 216 3.54 17.13 7.11
CA ILE A 216 4.17 16.88 5.81
C ILE A 216 4.30 15.39 5.55
N MET A 217 4.43 14.60 6.61
CA MET A 217 4.55 13.15 6.52
C MET A 217 3.23 12.52 6.11
N GLY A 218 3.30 11.52 5.25
CA GLY A 218 2.12 10.74 4.86
C GLY A 218 1.51 10.00 6.06
N VAL A 219 0.22 9.70 5.96
CA VAL A 219 -0.52 8.91 6.95
C VAL A 219 -1.01 7.62 6.31
N PRO A 220 -1.29 6.56 7.11
CA PRO A 220 -1.85 5.32 6.59
C PRO A 220 -3.12 5.55 5.78
N ILE A 221 -3.36 4.73 4.77
CA ILE A 221 -4.53 4.86 3.88
C ILE A 221 -5.86 4.83 4.65
N THR A 222 -5.91 4.18 5.80
CA THR A 222 -7.07 4.12 6.69
C THR A 222 -7.07 5.21 7.77
N PHE A 223 -6.22 6.23 7.65
CA PHE A 223 -6.20 7.32 8.63
C PHE A 223 -7.58 7.96 8.78
N GLY A 224 -8.00 8.18 10.04
CA GLY A 224 -9.32 8.70 10.37
C GLY A 224 -10.46 7.65 10.37
N ALA A 225 -10.16 6.39 10.11
CA ALA A 225 -11.13 5.28 10.14
C ALA A 225 -11.03 4.41 11.40
N ASP A 226 -10.23 4.79 12.40
CA ASP A 226 -9.93 3.96 13.58
C ASP A 226 -11.20 3.54 14.34
N ASP A 227 -12.19 4.44 14.47
CA ASP A 227 -13.45 4.13 15.16
C ASP A 227 -14.30 3.15 14.36
N VAL A 228 -14.37 3.32 13.03
CA VAL A 228 -15.10 2.41 12.14
C VAL A 228 -14.48 1.01 12.15
N ILE A 229 -13.15 0.93 12.12
CA ILE A 229 -12.40 -0.34 12.21
C ILE A 229 -12.66 -1.02 13.56
N ARG A 230 -12.70 -0.26 14.65
CA ARG A 230 -13.04 -0.76 15.99
C ARG A 230 -14.46 -1.31 16.04
N ASP A 231 -15.42 -0.58 15.46
CA ASP A 231 -16.81 -0.99 15.37
C ASP A 231 -16.98 -2.26 14.52
N LEU A 232 -16.23 -2.39 13.42
CA LEU A 232 -16.20 -3.61 12.60
C LEU A 232 -15.71 -4.82 13.41
N HIS A 233 -14.60 -4.68 14.16
CA HIS A 233 -14.11 -5.74 15.03
C HIS A 233 -15.13 -6.11 16.12
N THR A 234 -15.79 -5.12 16.71
CA THR A 234 -16.84 -5.34 17.71
C THR A 234 -18.03 -6.07 17.09
N CYS A 235 -18.49 -5.66 15.92
CA CYS A 235 -19.58 -6.32 15.18
C CYS A 235 -19.24 -7.79 14.88
N LEU A 236 -18.02 -8.08 14.42
CA LEU A 236 -17.55 -9.45 14.19
C LEU A 236 -17.51 -10.29 15.48
N ALA A 237 -17.07 -9.70 16.59
CA ALA A 237 -17.07 -10.36 17.89
C ALA A 237 -18.49 -10.66 18.37
N ASP A 238 -19.42 -9.73 18.18
CA ASP A 238 -20.84 -9.91 18.55
C ASP A 238 -21.50 -10.99 17.69
N ILE A 239 -21.22 -11.05 16.38
CA ILE A 239 -21.68 -12.12 15.50
C ILE A 239 -21.18 -13.47 16.00
N ARG A 240 -19.88 -13.62 16.25
CA ARG A 240 -19.30 -14.87 16.78
C ARG A 240 -19.93 -15.28 18.10
N ARG A 241 -20.13 -14.30 19.00
CA ARG A 241 -20.77 -14.52 20.27
C ARG A 241 -22.21 -14.99 20.14
N GLU A 242 -23.00 -14.37 19.26
CA GLU A 242 -24.39 -14.78 18.97
C GLU A 242 -24.43 -16.24 18.51
N PHE A 243 -23.57 -16.62 17.54
CA PHE A 243 -23.46 -18.00 17.07
C PHE A 243 -22.97 -18.96 18.15
N SER A 244 -22.06 -18.56 19.01
CA SER A 244 -21.54 -19.41 20.10
C SER A 244 -22.56 -19.63 21.23
N LEU A 245 -23.38 -18.62 21.48
CA LEU A 245 -24.41 -18.67 22.53
C LEU A 245 -25.68 -19.40 22.06
N LYS A 246 -25.92 -19.46 20.75
CA LYS A 246 -27.03 -20.18 20.16
C LYS A 246 -26.77 -21.68 20.10
N LYS A 247 -26.56 -22.28 21.26
CA LYS A 247 -26.74 -23.73 21.38
C LYS A 247 -28.18 -23.94 21.77
N SER A 248 -28.99 -24.49 20.85
CA SER A 248 -30.32 -24.98 21.18
C SER A 248 -30.19 -25.93 22.38
N PHE A 249 -30.99 -25.72 23.38
CA PHE A 249 -31.00 -26.63 24.53
C PHE A 249 -32.43 -26.96 24.95
N VAL A 250 -32.60 -28.13 25.53
CA VAL A 250 -33.84 -28.58 26.14
C VAL A 250 -33.76 -28.23 27.64
N GLY A 251 -34.63 -27.34 28.07
CA GLY A 251 -34.84 -27.08 29.48
C GLY A 251 -35.82 -28.08 30.07
N ALA A 252 -35.42 -28.82 31.09
CA ALA A 252 -36.29 -29.76 31.74
C ALA A 252 -36.19 -29.64 33.29
N ASP A 253 -37.28 -29.92 33.97
CA ASP A 253 -37.32 -29.90 35.45
C ASP A 253 -36.38 -30.99 35.99
N ASP A 254 -35.69 -30.66 37.09
CA ASP A 254 -34.76 -31.57 37.77
C ASP A 254 -35.43 -32.88 38.25
N ARG A 255 -36.75 -32.88 38.39
CA ARG A 255 -37.56 -34.07 38.75
C ARG A 255 -37.75 -35.08 37.62
N LEU A 256 -37.51 -34.66 36.36
CA LEU A 256 -37.60 -35.54 35.17
C LEU A 256 -36.32 -36.35 34.95
N PHE A 257 -35.27 -36.08 35.68
CA PHE A 257 -34.00 -36.78 35.60
C PHE A 257 -33.76 -37.65 36.85
N ASP A 258 -33.31 -38.87 36.64
CA ASP A 258 -32.87 -39.71 37.75
C ASP A 258 -31.68 -39.03 38.50
N LYS A 259 -31.67 -39.15 39.83
CA LYS A 259 -30.65 -38.48 40.66
C LYS A 259 -29.20 -38.88 40.33
N ASN A 260 -29.00 -40.00 39.66
CA ASN A 260 -27.70 -40.56 39.30
C ASN A 260 -27.37 -40.45 37.82
N GLU A 261 -28.26 -39.90 37.00
CA GLU A 261 -28.07 -39.82 35.57
C GLU A 261 -27.22 -38.58 35.21
N ARG A 262 -26.07 -38.81 34.62
CA ARG A 262 -25.25 -37.72 34.05
C ARG A 262 -25.91 -37.27 32.76
N LEU A 263 -26.17 -35.96 32.62
CA LEU A 263 -26.60 -35.38 31.37
C LEU A 263 -25.56 -35.65 30.27
N PRO A 264 -25.99 -35.98 29.04
CA PRO A 264 -25.07 -36.18 27.92
C PRO A 264 -24.09 -34.96 27.79
N GLU A 265 -22.82 -35.26 27.61
CA GLU A 265 -21.82 -34.21 27.31
C GLU A 265 -22.18 -33.53 25.99
N GLY A 266 -22.28 -32.21 25.98
CA GLY A 266 -22.64 -31.42 24.78
C GLY A 266 -23.62 -30.29 25.07
N GLY A 267 -24.15 -30.17 26.27
CA GLY A 267 -24.96 -29.03 26.69
C GLY A 267 -26.35 -28.94 26.08
N LEU A 268 -26.85 -30.03 25.47
CA LEU A 268 -28.18 -30.09 24.85
C LEU A 268 -29.29 -30.03 25.92
N PHE A 269 -29.06 -30.56 27.11
CA PHE A 269 -30.02 -30.56 28.20
C PHE A 269 -29.54 -29.69 29.36
N LYS A 270 -30.43 -28.83 29.89
CA LYS A 270 -30.19 -28.02 31.10
C LYS A 270 -31.26 -28.36 32.12
N ARG A 271 -30.82 -28.65 33.37
CA ARG A 271 -31.70 -28.87 34.52
C ARG A 271 -32.10 -27.53 35.12
N PHE A 272 -33.42 -27.35 35.29
CA PHE A 272 -33.96 -26.19 35.98
C PHE A 272 -34.65 -26.65 37.25
N ARG A 273 -34.39 -25.99 38.37
CA ARG A 273 -35.11 -26.19 39.64
C ARG A 273 -36.29 -25.23 39.68
N THR A 274 -37.47 -25.73 39.42
CA THR A 274 -38.71 -24.95 39.55
C THR A 274 -39.21 -25.03 41.01
N THR A 275 -38.65 -24.17 41.88
CA THR A 275 -39.15 -24.00 43.26
C THR A 275 -40.33 -23.03 43.24
N GLY A 276 -41.56 -23.59 43.39
CA GLY A 276 -42.75 -22.80 43.69
C GLY A 276 -43.84 -22.71 42.62
N LEU A 277 -43.71 -23.32 41.47
CA LEU A 277 -44.79 -23.41 40.48
C LEU A 277 -45.61 -24.67 40.77
N LYS A 278 -46.90 -24.51 41.04
CA LYS A 278 -47.85 -25.62 41.25
C LYS A 278 -48.03 -26.38 39.91
N GLY A 279 -47.58 -27.62 39.91
CA GLY A 279 -48.05 -28.67 39.01
C GLY A 279 -47.72 -28.53 37.55
N GLY A 280 -46.68 -29.22 37.11
CA GLY A 280 -46.39 -29.50 35.74
C GLY A 280 -44.92 -29.80 35.51
N ASP A 281 -44.62 -30.90 34.88
CA ASP A 281 -43.24 -31.18 34.41
C ASP A 281 -42.88 -30.13 33.38
N PHE A 282 -41.87 -29.31 33.69
CA PHE A 282 -41.36 -28.30 32.79
C PHE A 282 -40.47 -29.01 31.72
N TRP A 283 -40.88 -28.92 30.47
CA TRP A 283 -40.10 -29.36 29.34
C TRP A 283 -40.25 -28.34 28.23
N GLU A 284 -39.20 -27.64 27.89
CA GLU A 284 -39.22 -26.62 26.85
C GLU A 284 -37.94 -26.65 26.01
N VAL A 285 -38.12 -26.58 24.71
CA VAL A 285 -37.02 -26.49 23.75
C VAL A 285 -36.73 -24.99 23.54
N PHE A 286 -35.56 -24.55 24.00
CA PHE A 286 -35.09 -23.20 23.74
C PHE A 286 -34.28 -23.19 22.46
N ASP A 287 -34.85 -22.63 21.41
CA ASP A 287 -34.20 -22.42 20.11
C ASP A 287 -34.35 -20.97 19.68
N PRO A 288 -33.55 -20.07 20.29
CA PRO A 288 -33.65 -18.64 20.00
C PRO A 288 -33.31 -18.35 18.54
N ALA A 289 -34.11 -17.56 17.85
CA ALA A 289 -33.81 -17.12 16.50
C ALA A 289 -32.52 -16.26 16.51
N ILE A 290 -31.61 -16.48 15.55
CA ILE A 290 -30.45 -15.61 15.34
C ILE A 290 -30.91 -14.31 14.68
N ARG A 291 -30.38 -13.18 15.15
CA ARG A 291 -30.58 -11.85 14.53
C ARG A 291 -29.65 -11.62 13.34
N GLU A 292 -29.46 -12.64 12.50
CA GLU A 292 -28.48 -12.69 11.42
C GLU A 292 -28.61 -11.49 10.47
N SER A 293 -29.83 -11.20 9.98
CA SER A 293 -30.08 -10.13 9.04
C SER A 293 -29.68 -8.73 9.59
N SER A 294 -29.94 -8.51 10.88
CA SER A 294 -29.59 -7.24 11.53
C SER A 294 -28.07 -7.06 11.69
N TYR A 295 -27.37 -8.15 12.04
CA TYR A 295 -25.90 -8.12 12.14
C TYR A 295 -25.23 -7.96 10.79
N LEU A 296 -25.69 -8.68 9.76
CA LEU A 296 -25.18 -8.55 8.40
C LEU A 296 -25.42 -7.16 7.83
N ALA A 297 -26.61 -6.58 8.02
CA ALA A 297 -26.93 -5.23 7.58
C ALA A 297 -25.98 -4.18 8.23
N ARG A 298 -25.76 -4.30 9.56
CA ARG A 298 -24.84 -3.41 10.25
C ARG A 298 -23.40 -3.59 9.79
N PHE A 299 -22.94 -4.82 9.62
CA PHE A 299 -21.59 -5.10 9.11
C PHE A 299 -21.39 -4.50 7.73
N GLN A 300 -22.34 -4.66 6.80
CA GLN A 300 -22.28 -4.06 5.46
C GLN A 300 -22.28 -2.55 5.50
N GLN A 301 -23.08 -1.92 6.39
CA GLN A 301 -23.05 -0.46 6.57
C GLN A 301 -21.69 0.03 7.05
N LEU A 302 -21.06 -0.66 8.00
CA LEU A 302 -19.72 -0.32 8.50
C LEU A 302 -18.64 -0.53 7.42
N CYS A 303 -18.75 -1.59 6.61
CA CYS A 303 -17.86 -1.81 5.46
C CYS A 303 -17.98 -0.67 4.45
N ALA A 304 -19.20 -0.27 4.07
CA ALA A 304 -19.43 0.85 3.16
C ALA A 304 -18.91 2.18 3.72
N LEU A 305 -19.07 2.42 5.02
CA LEU A 305 -18.52 3.59 5.69
C LEU A 305 -16.99 3.59 5.68
N LEU A 306 -16.37 2.42 5.90
CA LEU A 306 -14.91 2.27 5.84
C LEU A 306 -14.39 2.55 4.43
N GLU A 307 -14.99 1.96 3.38
CA GLU A 307 -14.63 2.23 1.97
C GLU A 307 -14.72 3.74 1.66
N SER A 308 -15.81 4.39 2.06
CA SER A 308 -15.99 5.84 1.87
C SER A 308 -14.95 6.67 2.64
N THR A 309 -14.59 6.27 3.87
CA THR A 309 -13.59 6.98 4.69
C THR A 309 -12.18 6.82 4.10
N VAL A 310 -11.86 5.66 3.58
CA VAL A 310 -10.60 5.41 2.85
C VAL A 310 -10.54 6.23 1.57
N GLY A 311 -11.67 6.51 0.94
CA GLY A 311 -11.79 7.26 -0.31
C GLY A 311 -11.76 6.36 -1.55
N VAL A 312 -12.24 5.13 -1.41
CA VAL A 312 -12.36 4.16 -2.50
C VAL A 312 -13.83 3.90 -2.83
N SER A 313 -14.06 3.42 -4.04
CA SER A 313 -15.39 3.01 -4.47
C SER A 313 -15.85 1.74 -3.75
N PRO A 314 -17.18 1.56 -3.54
CA PRO A 314 -17.73 0.33 -3.00
C PRO A 314 -17.38 -0.90 -3.86
N GLY A 315 -17.15 -2.04 -3.21
CA GLY A 315 -16.88 -3.31 -3.89
C GLY A 315 -15.57 -3.99 -3.48
N ILE A 316 -14.82 -3.44 -2.51
CA ILE A 316 -13.65 -4.08 -1.92
C ILE A 316 -14.05 -4.96 -0.74
N LEU A 317 -14.88 -4.42 0.16
CA LEU A 317 -15.45 -5.12 1.32
C LEU A 317 -16.95 -5.36 1.16
N THR A 318 -17.63 -4.55 0.32
CA THR A 318 -19.04 -4.66 0.03
C THR A 318 -19.26 -5.37 -1.32
N GLU A 319 -20.48 -5.82 -1.59
CA GLU A 319 -20.81 -6.38 -2.90
C GLU A 319 -20.77 -5.28 -3.97
N PRO A 320 -20.11 -5.54 -5.13
CA PRO A 320 -20.07 -4.58 -6.22
C PRO A 320 -21.49 -4.37 -6.80
N ARG A 321 -21.87 -3.11 -6.98
CA ARG A 321 -23.22 -2.71 -7.47
C ARG A 321 -23.46 -2.95 -8.97
N THR A 322 -22.64 -3.78 -9.64
CA THR A 322 -22.49 -3.78 -11.11
C THR A 322 -23.07 -5.00 -11.83
N ALA A 323 -23.97 -5.77 -11.24
CA ALA A 323 -24.46 -7.00 -11.86
C ALA A 323 -25.16 -6.81 -13.24
N SER A 324 -25.48 -5.57 -13.67
CA SER A 324 -26.08 -5.27 -14.99
C SER A 324 -25.76 -3.86 -15.51
N ALA A 325 -24.63 -3.27 -15.08
CA ALA A 325 -24.31 -1.88 -15.42
C ALA A 325 -23.58 -1.75 -16.77
N THR A 326 -23.79 -0.65 -17.47
CA THR A 326 -23.02 -0.27 -18.67
C THR A 326 -21.58 0.08 -18.31
N ALA A 327 -20.66 0.05 -19.28
CA ALA A 327 -19.26 0.43 -19.07
C ALA A 327 -19.10 1.82 -18.45
N THR A 328 -19.91 2.78 -18.86
CA THR A 328 -19.91 4.15 -18.33
C THR A 328 -20.36 4.19 -16.86
N GLU A 329 -21.37 3.41 -16.49
CA GLU A 329 -21.82 3.30 -15.10
C GLU A 329 -20.76 2.62 -14.21
N ILE A 330 -20.07 1.60 -14.71
CA ILE A 330 -18.95 0.94 -14.01
C ILE A 330 -17.81 1.93 -13.80
N LYS A 331 -17.45 2.73 -14.82
CA LYS A 331 -16.41 3.76 -14.73
C LYS A 331 -16.79 4.84 -13.69
N SER A 332 -18.01 5.32 -13.75
CA SER A 332 -18.52 6.30 -12.77
C SER A 332 -18.56 5.73 -11.35
N ALA A 333 -18.97 4.46 -11.19
CA ALA A 333 -19.00 3.79 -9.90
C ALA A 333 -17.60 3.59 -9.29
N ASN A 334 -16.56 3.44 -10.13
CA ASN A 334 -15.18 3.21 -9.71
C ASN A 334 -14.32 4.49 -9.70
N ALA A 335 -14.88 5.66 -9.99
CA ALA A 335 -14.14 6.92 -10.16
C ALA A 335 -13.27 7.29 -8.94
N ALA A 336 -13.75 7.05 -7.71
CA ALA A 336 -12.99 7.33 -6.50
C ALA A 336 -11.74 6.45 -6.39
N THR A 337 -11.87 5.14 -6.69
CA THR A 337 -10.73 4.22 -6.69
C THR A 337 -9.71 4.60 -7.77
N PHE A 338 -10.15 4.98 -8.97
CA PHE A 338 -9.27 5.42 -10.05
C PHE A 338 -8.50 6.68 -9.66
N SER A 339 -9.18 7.69 -9.11
CA SER A 339 -8.52 8.90 -8.61
C SER A 339 -7.47 8.60 -7.54
N MET A 340 -7.74 7.65 -6.65
CA MET A 340 -6.77 7.21 -5.64
C MET A 340 -5.57 6.51 -6.28
N VAL A 341 -5.79 5.63 -7.26
CA VAL A 341 -4.73 4.95 -8.02
C VAL A 341 -3.85 5.97 -8.74
N ASP A 342 -4.42 6.97 -9.40
CA ASP A 342 -3.67 8.01 -10.09
C ASP A 342 -2.81 8.83 -9.11
N SER A 343 -3.36 9.20 -7.95
CA SER A 343 -2.58 9.90 -6.91
C SER A 343 -1.43 9.03 -6.36
N ILE A 344 -1.61 7.71 -6.27
CA ILE A 344 -0.54 6.80 -5.87
C ILE A 344 0.54 6.75 -6.97
N ARG A 345 0.16 6.69 -8.26
CA ARG A 345 1.09 6.71 -9.41
C ARG A 345 1.93 7.98 -9.41
N GLU A 346 1.33 9.15 -9.26
CA GLU A 346 2.02 10.44 -9.15
C GLU A 346 3.06 10.45 -8.02
N ASN A 347 2.73 9.89 -6.87
CA ASN A 347 3.66 9.80 -5.74
C ASN A 347 4.80 8.79 -5.99
N ILE A 348 4.52 7.69 -6.71
CA ILE A 348 5.57 6.75 -7.16
C ILE A 348 6.52 7.45 -8.13
N GLU A 349 5.99 8.14 -9.14
CA GLU A 349 6.80 8.90 -10.10
C GLU A 349 7.67 9.94 -9.41
N THR A 350 7.10 10.69 -8.49
CA THR A 350 7.84 11.70 -7.70
C THR A 350 8.98 11.05 -6.91
N ALA A 351 8.70 9.98 -6.17
CA ALA A 351 9.71 9.31 -5.35
C ALA A 351 10.82 8.67 -6.19
N PHE A 352 10.48 8.09 -7.33
CA PHE A 352 11.46 7.49 -8.24
C PHE A 352 12.30 8.55 -8.94
N ASN A 353 11.71 9.69 -9.36
CA ASN A 353 12.46 10.81 -9.92
C ASN A 353 13.45 11.40 -8.91
N GLN A 354 13.04 11.59 -7.66
CA GLN A 354 13.92 12.02 -6.57
C GLN A 354 15.06 11.02 -6.35
N THR A 355 14.77 9.72 -6.37
CA THR A 355 15.78 8.66 -6.20
C THR A 355 16.74 8.61 -7.38
N ALA A 356 16.25 8.75 -8.62
CA ALA A 356 17.07 8.80 -9.82
C ALA A 356 18.01 10.00 -9.81
N TYR A 357 17.51 11.19 -9.43
CA TYR A 357 18.32 12.38 -9.25
C TYR A 357 19.43 12.16 -8.23
N ALA A 358 19.11 11.57 -7.08
CA ALA A 358 20.10 11.29 -6.06
C ALA A 358 21.15 10.27 -6.53
N LEU A 359 20.74 9.21 -7.26
CA LEU A 359 21.67 8.26 -7.90
C LEU A 359 22.60 8.98 -8.88
N ASP A 360 22.07 9.85 -9.73
CA ASP A 360 22.83 10.61 -10.72
C ASP A 360 23.91 11.49 -10.08
N VAL A 361 23.57 12.20 -9.00
CA VAL A 361 24.54 12.98 -8.21
C VAL A 361 25.59 12.08 -7.58
N LEU A 362 25.19 10.96 -6.96
CA LEU A 362 26.11 10.03 -6.30
C LEU A 362 27.05 9.33 -7.28
N ALA A 363 26.64 9.12 -8.54
CA ALA A 363 27.52 8.59 -9.57
C ALA A 363 28.74 9.46 -9.81
N GLU A 364 28.57 10.80 -9.79
CA GLU A 364 29.68 11.75 -9.92
C GLU A 364 30.56 11.74 -8.66
N VAL A 365 29.94 11.80 -7.47
CA VAL A 365 30.66 11.89 -6.18
C VAL A 365 31.57 10.69 -5.95
N TYR A 366 31.06 9.49 -6.25
CA TYR A 366 31.80 8.25 -6.02
C TYR A 366 32.62 7.76 -7.24
N GLY A 367 32.74 8.59 -8.28
CA GLY A 367 33.54 8.26 -9.46
C GLY A 367 32.99 7.06 -10.25
N ALA A 368 31.72 6.73 -10.06
CA ALA A 368 31.03 5.69 -10.83
C ALA A 368 30.55 6.22 -12.20
N THR A 369 31.04 7.39 -12.60
CA THR A 369 30.62 8.21 -13.72
C THR A 369 30.29 7.39 -14.99
N PRO A 370 29.02 7.05 -15.23
CA PRO A 370 28.63 6.50 -16.52
C PRO A 370 28.78 7.57 -17.61
N ALA A 371 29.17 7.18 -18.81
CA ALA A 371 29.28 8.12 -19.91
C ALA A 371 27.93 8.79 -20.20
N GLY A 372 27.92 10.11 -20.37
CA GLY A 372 26.76 10.97 -20.57
C GLY A 372 26.78 12.19 -19.65
N ALA A 373 26.05 13.23 -20.01
CA ALA A 373 25.92 14.41 -19.18
C ALA A 373 25.07 14.11 -17.95
N MET A 374 25.41 14.73 -16.81
CA MET A 374 24.56 14.71 -15.62
C MET A 374 23.21 15.33 -15.97
N GLY A 375 22.13 14.73 -15.50
CA GLY A 375 20.76 15.15 -15.82
C GLY A 375 20.20 14.65 -17.15
N ASP A 376 21.01 13.97 -17.99
CA ASP A 376 20.54 13.41 -19.25
C ASP A 376 19.89 12.03 -19.04
N TRP A 377 18.76 12.05 -18.38
CA TRP A 377 17.91 10.87 -18.13
C TRP A 377 16.45 11.29 -17.92
N GLN A 378 15.56 10.38 -18.24
CA GLN A 378 14.13 10.47 -17.92
C GLN A 378 13.58 9.09 -17.60
N ILE A 379 12.64 9.03 -16.66
CA ILE A 379 11.90 7.80 -16.37
C ILE A 379 10.67 7.76 -17.28
N VAL A 380 10.56 6.70 -18.06
CA VAL A 380 9.39 6.44 -18.91
C VAL A 380 8.54 5.38 -18.24
N TRP A 381 7.31 5.76 -17.95
CA TRP A 381 6.31 4.91 -17.33
C TRP A 381 5.31 4.41 -18.37
N ASP A 382 5.00 3.13 -18.31
CA ASP A 382 3.91 2.51 -19.06
C ASP A 382 2.94 1.92 -18.03
N TRP A 383 1.97 2.76 -17.63
CA TRP A 383 0.96 2.39 -16.66
C TRP A 383 -0.17 1.59 -17.35
N ASP A 384 -0.53 0.45 -16.76
CA ASP A 384 -1.72 -0.28 -17.19
C ASP A 384 -2.98 0.56 -16.98
N THR A 385 -3.62 0.95 -18.08
CA THR A 385 -4.88 1.70 -18.11
C THR A 385 -6.09 0.81 -18.41
N SER A 386 -5.90 -0.49 -18.63
CA SER A 386 -6.93 -1.44 -19.05
C SER A 386 -8.16 -1.47 -18.14
N MET A 387 -7.98 -1.08 -16.88
CA MET A 387 -9.05 -1.04 -15.88
C MET A 387 -9.80 0.30 -15.83
N MET A 388 -9.19 1.37 -16.36
CA MET A 388 -9.76 2.72 -16.41
C MET A 388 -10.47 2.99 -17.73
N GLU A 389 -10.04 2.31 -18.79
CA GLU A 389 -10.58 2.44 -20.14
C GLU A 389 -11.46 1.23 -20.45
N SER A 390 -12.68 1.49 -20.88
CA SER A 390 -13.47 0.46 -21.57
C SER A 390 -12.77 0.15 -22.90
N SER A 391 -12.32 -1.08 -23.10
CA SER A 391 -11.72 -1.52 -24.38
C SER A 391 -12.60 -1.16 -25.58
N THR A 392 -13.92 -1.13 -25.37
CA THR A 392 -14.89 -0.70 -26.40
C THR A 392 -14.84 0.80 -26.67
N GLU A 393 -14.68 1.65 -25.63
CA GLU A 393 -14.57 3.11 -25.82
C GLU A 393 -13.26 3.47 -26.53
N THR A 394 -12.15 2.85 -26.10
CA THR A 394 -10.85 3.04 -26.75
C THR A 394 -10.85 2.53 -28.18
N PHE A 395 -11.46 1.38 -28.43
CA PHE A 395 -11.64 0.86 -29.79
C PHE A 395 -12.44 1.84 -30.66
N ASN A 396 -13.54 2.38 -30.14
CA ASN A 396 -14.36 3.34 -30.87
C ASN A 396 -13.61 4.65 -31.15
N GLN A 397 -12.82 5.16 -30.19
CA GLN A 397 -11.97 6.33 -30.39
C GLN A 397 -10.90 6.09 -31.46
N PHE A 398 -10.18 4.99 -31.41
CA PHE A 398 -9.19 4.64 -32.43
C PHE A 398 -9.83 4.42 -33.80
N SER A 399 -10.99 3.77 -33.83
CA SER A 399 -11.74 3.57 -35.08
C SER A 399 -12.26 4.90 -35.66
N GLU A 400 -12.69 5.83 -34.81
CA GLU A 400 -13.07 7.18 -35.28
C GLU A 400 -11.87 7.99 -35.79
N LEU A 401 -10.72 7.92 -35.10
CA LEU A 401 -9.48 8.57 -35.54
C LEU A 401 -8.96 7.97 -36.83
N GLU A 402 -9.06 6.66 -36.99
CA GLU A 402 -8.67 5.95 -38.23
C GLU A 402 -9.60 6.34 -39.39
N SER A 403 -10.91 6.33 -39.15
CA SER A 403 -11.90 6.72 -40.20
C SER A 403 -11.74 8.18 -40.64
N ARG A 404 -11.21 9.05 -39.75
CA ARG A 404 -10.86 10.44 -40.07
C ARG A 404 -9.46 10.58 -40.72
N GLY A 405 -8.71 9.50 -40.83
CA GLY A 405 -7.35 9.49 -41.40
C GLY A 405 -6.30 10.13 -40.47
N LEU A 406 -6.58 10.28 -39.19
CA LEU A 406 -5.68 10.88 -38.19
C LEU A 406 -4.67 9.89 -37.61
N ILE A 407 -4.97 8.59 -37.69
CA ILE A 407 -4.04 7.51 -37.32
C ILE A 407 -4.01 6.45 -38.41
N LEU A 408 -2.92 5.68 -38.44
CA LEU A 408 -2.77 4.60 -39.40
C LEU A 408 -3.56 3.35 -38.94
N PRO A 409 -4.19 2.59 -39.88
CA PRO A 409 -4.90 1.36 -39.58
C PRO A 409 -4.06 0.35 -38.77
N GLU A 410 -2.75 0.32 -39.03
CA GLU A 410 -1.80 -0.57 -38.34
C GLU A 410 -1.73 -0.29 -36.84
N ARG A 411 -1.95 0.94 -36.40
CA ARG A 411 -2.01 1.29 -34.97
C ARG A 411 -3.25 0.74 -34.29
N LEU A 412 -4.40 0.79 -34.99
CA LEU A 412 -5.63 0.21 -34.45
C LEU A 412 -5.50 -1.31 -34.32
N VAL A 413 -4.92 -1.97 -35.36
CA VAL A 413 -4.71 -3.43 -35.35
C VAL A 413 -3.70 -3.82 -34.27
N ALA A 414 -2.56 -3.14 -34.16
CA ALA A 414 -1.55 -3.39 -33.11
C ALA A 414 -2.15 -3.28 -31.70
N TRP A 415 -2.94 -2.25 -31.48
CA TRP A 415 -3.63 -2.07 -30.19
C TRP A 415 -4.68 -3.16 -29.93
N ALA A 416 -5.51 -3.50 -30.91
CA ALA A 416 -6.60 -4.47 -30.76
C ALA A 416 -6.13 -5.92 -30.57
N THR A 417 -4.96 -6.26 -31.15
CA THR A 417 -4.42 -7.63 -31.16
C THR A 417 -3.26 -7.83 -30.21
N GLY A 418 -2.66 -6.74 -29.68
CA GLY A 418 -1.43 -6.80 -28.87
C GLY A 418 -0.16 -7.13 -29.67
N MET A 419 -0.23 -7.10 -31.00
CA MET A 419 0.92 -7.33 -31.91
C MET A 419 1.85 -6.12 -31.94
N SER A 420 3.11 -6.34 -32.29
CA SER A 420 4.03 -5.24 -32.60
C SER A 420 3.54 -4.42 -33.81
N LEU A 421 3.93 -3.16 -33.90
CA LEU A 421 3.55 -2.29 -35.02
C LEU A 421 4.03 -2.85 -36.36
N GLN A 422 5.14 -3.60 -36.38
CA GLN A 422 5.69 -4.24 -37.54
C GLN A 422 4.81 -5.39 -38.05
N GLU A 423 4.41 -6.29 -37.13
CA GLU A 423 3.48 -7.39 -37.41
C GLU A 423 2.11 -6.87 -37.85
N ALA A 424 1.60 -5.83 -37.17
CA ALA A 424 0.34 -5.20 -37.56
C ALA A 424 0.40 -4.57 -38.98
N LYS A 425 1.54 -4.03 -39.42
CA LYS A 425 1.73 -3.54 -40.78
C LYS A 425 1.63 -4.67 -41.84
N GLU A 426 2.25 -5.80 -41.51
CA GLU A 426 2.22 -6.98 -42.40
C GLU A 426 0.80 -7.54 -42.52
N GLU A 427 0.08 -7.61 -41.39
CA GLU A 427 -1.30 -8.08 -41.32
C GLU A 427 -2.27 -7.16 -42.12
N VAL A 428 -2.16 -5.83 -41.93
CA VAL A 428 -2.97 -4.85 -42.66
C VAL A 428 -2.65 -4.89 -44.17
N ALA A 429 -1.38 -5.07 -44.53
CA ALA A 429 -0.99 -5.20 -45.93
C ALA A 429 -1.55 -6.49 -46.57
N ALA A 430 -1.51 -7.60 -45.85
CA ALA A 430 -2.10 -8.87 -46.28
C ALA A 430 -3.62 -8.77 -46.42
N ALA A 431 -4.30 -8.16 -45.45
CA ALA A 431 -5.74 -7.94 -45.50
C ALA A 431 -6.17 -7.07 -46.69
N LYS A 432 -5.42 -5.98 -46.96
CA LYS A 432 -5.66 -5.12 -48.14
C LYS A 432 -5.43 -5.84 -49.45
N ALA A 433 -4.46 -6.75 -49.55
CA ALA A 433 -4.20 -7.55 -50.73
C ALA A 433 -5.31 -8.59 -51.02
N LEU A 434 -6.04 -9.01 -50.00
CA LEU A 434 -7.17 -9.94 -50.13
C LEU A 434 -8.50 -9.25 -50.48
N GLN A 435 -8.59 -7.91 -50.34
CA GLN A 435 -9.80 -7.18 -50.77
C GLN A 435 -9.88 -7.13 -52.29
N PRO A 436 -11.02 -7.55 -52.92
CA PRO A 436 -11.19 -7.43 -54.37
C PRO A 436 -11.06 -5.96 -54.75
N SER A 437 -10.29 -5.71 -55.81
CA SER A 437 -10.13 -4.35 -56.31
C SER A 437 -11.50 -3.79 -56.71
N THR A 438 -11.74 -2.49 -56.46
CA THR A 438 -13.00 -1.80 -56.86
C THR A 438 -13.33 -1.95 -58.33
N VAL A 439 -12.35 -2.35 -59.15
CA VAL A 439 -12.49 -2.63 -60.60
C VAL A 439 -13.14 -4.01 -60.82
N ASP A 440 -12.87 -5.01 -59.96
CA ASP A 440 -13.45 -6.36 -60.11
C ASP A 440 -14.93 -6.40 -59.71
N VAL A 441 -15.36 -5.51 -58.79
CA VAL A 441 -16.77 -5.41 -58.39
C VAL A 441 -17.62 -4.79 -59.48
N LEU A 442 -17.07 -3.87 -60.30
CA LEU A 442 -17.80 -3.23 -61.39
C LEU A 442 -17.91 -4.12 -62.65
N LEU A 443 -17.11 -5.18 -62.75
CA LEU A 443 -17.15 -6.14 -63.86
C LEU A 443 -18.05 -7.36 -63.61
N THR A 444 -18.62 -7.50 -62.43
CA THR A 444 -19.54 -8.60 -62.06
C THR A 444 -21.03 -8.18 -62.06
N GLU A 445 -21.35 -6.91 -62.42
CA GLU A 445 -22.72 -6.39 -62.53
C GLU A 445 -23.16 -6.16 -64.00
N GLU A 446 -22.61 -6.91 -64.98
CA GLU A 446 -23.17 -6.98 -66.33
C GLU A 446 -23.77 -8.36 -66.62
#